data_0a8c3e0a6c8e79ca015d130dc23249d0
#
_entry.id   0a8c3e0a6c8e79ca015d130dc23249d0
#
_cell.length_a   1.000
_cell.length_b   1.000
_cell.length_c   1.000
_cell.angle_alpha   90.00
_cell.angle_beta   90.00
_cell.angle_gamma   90.00
#
_symmetry.space_group_name_H-M   'P 1'
#
loop_
_entity.id
_entity.type
_entity.pdbx_description
1 polymer ?
#
loop_
_entity_poly.entity_id
_entity_poly.type
_entity_poly.pdbx_seq_one_letter_code
_entity_poly.pdbx_strand_id
1 'polypeptide(L)'
;VTATVHPAVERADLLIDLKRYEEARELLARRLAEDPEDVRAWVKLARSHLGDEKDGPKALEATERALALDSADTGALVMHAHALRAAGRFLETEDVLREVIRLAPDHWYGYALLANWLWRIRAIRSGQANGGQVRREDQDAALREAGELAQEAIRLGPEEVFAYEVAWLIADMAGNRTVADRLDEAILRLDPQHEQALARRTKKAATAPGVNAAQAATLYADALAAAPGSAPMRSGLDDASYRLLRGIRWLALLCLALAGVGIDLFATEGRTQRELPLPLGQRLWDLVPMAVVWTLGALLRYRRLRAGVRVNLRSLLRRRTWPRIVLAQASWAMACALLITQIPWTDRTVPQVLFWAGLLATVATIWFDRRKNG
;
A
#
# COMPACT_ATOMS: atom_id res chain seq x y z
N VAL A 1 4.50 -21.91 -42.26
CA VAL A 1 3.33 -22.77 -41.98
C VAL A 1 3.08 -22.69 -40.49
N THR A 2 2.10 -21.92 -40.08
CA THR A 2 1.65 -21.89 -38.65
C THR A 2 1.08 -23.27 -38.34
N ALA A 3 1.88 -24.11 -37.67
CA ALA A 3 1.39 -25.38 -37.15
C ALA A 3 0.18 -25.10 -36.23
N THR A 4 -0.96 -25.67 -36.57
CA THR A 4 -2.19 -25.53 -35.76
C THR A 4 -1.91 -26.09 -34.37
N VAL A 5 -2.22 -25.29 -33.35
CA VAL A 5 -2.06 -25.73 -31.94
C VAL A 5 -3.00 -26.89 -31.69
N HIS A 6 -2.50 -27.94 -31.05
CA HIS A 6 -3.33 -29.10 -30.73
C HIS A 6 -4.45 -28.70 -29.73
N PRO A 7 -5.71 -29.12 -29.95
CA PRO A 7 -6.85 -28.72 -29.09
C PRO A 7 -6.66 -29.01 -27.61
N ALA A 8 -5.93 -30.06 -27.25
CA ALA A 8 -5.60 -30.38 -25.86
C ALA A 8 -4.69 -29.30 -25.23
N VAL A 9 -3.77 -28.72 -25.98
CA VAL A 9 -2.86 -27.66 -25.52
C VAL A 9 -3.63 -26.35 -25.31
N GLU A 10 -4.54 -26.01 -26.23
CA GLU A 10 -5.42 -24.84 -26.08
C GLU A 10 -6.33 -24.97 -24.86
N ARG A 11 -6.95 -26.15 -24.67
CA ARG A 11 -7.78 -26.42 -23.50
C ARG A 11 -6.99 -26.36 -22.19
N ALA A 12 -5.77 -26.87 -22.18
CA ALA A 12 -4.88 -26.79 -21.03
C ALA A 12 -4.53 -25.33 -20.69
N ASP A 13 -4.31 -24.50 -21.71
CA ASP A 13 -4.03 -23.07 -21.52
C ASP A 13 -5.21 -22.34 -20.84
N LEU A 14 -6.44 -22.60 -21.28
CA LEU A 14 -7.64 -22.09 -20.63
C LEU A 14 -7.79 -22.57 -19.17
N LEU A 15 -7.45 -23.83 -18.89
CA LEU A 15 -7.45 -24.35 -17.52
C LEU A 15 -6.42 -23.65 -16.62
N ILE A 16 -5.22 -23.36 -17.17
CA ILE A 16 -4.18 -22.59 -16.47
C ILE A 16 -4.69 -21.18 -16.15
N ASP A 17 -5.34 -20.50 -17.08
CA ASP A 17 -5.91 -19.17 -16.88
C ASP A 17 -7.00 -19.16 -15.80
N LEU A 18 -7.77 -20.26 -15.70
CA LEU A 18 -8.75 -20.49 -14.63
C LEU A 18 -8.13 -20.98 -13.31
N LYS A 19 -6.79 -21.08 -13.21
CA LYS A 19 -6.03 -21.59 -12.06
C LYS A 19 -6.35 -23.08 -11.73
N ARG A 20 -6.84 -23.83 -12.70
CA ARG A 20 -7.13 -25.28 -12.57
C ARG A 20 -5.90 -26.09 -13.00
N TYR A 21 -4.79 -25.88 -12.27
CA TYR A 21 -3.46 -26.38 -12.68
C TYR A 21 -3.37 -27.89 -12.76
N GLU A 22 -3.97 -28.65 -11.82
CA GLU A 22 -3.95 -30.11 -11.82
C GLU A 22 -4.60 -30.69 -13.08
N GLU A 23 -5.77 -30.20 -13.44
CA GLU A 23 -6.49 -30.67 -14.62
C GLU A 23 -5.74 -30.31 -15.92
N ALA A 24 -5.08 -29.17 -15.93
CA ALA A 24 -4.21 -28.79 -17.05
C ALA A 24 -3.02 -29.78 -17.16
N ARG A 25 -2.37 -30.13 -16.05
CA ARG A 25 -1.25 -31.09 -16.01
C ARG A 25 -1.66 -32.49 -16.48
N GLU A 26 -2.81 -32.96 -16.03
CA GLU A 26 -3.33 -34.28 -16.49
C GLU A 26 -3.58 -34.30 -18.01
N LEU A 27 -4.14 -33.20 -18.55
CA LEU A 27 -4.42 -33.12 -19.97
C LEU A 27 -3.13 -33.03 -20.79
N LEU A 28 -2.15 -32.25 -20.33
CA LEU A 28 -0.84 -32.11 -20.97
C LEU A 28 -0.01 -33.38 -20.87
N ALA A 29 -0.07 -34.10 -19.74
CA ALA A 29 0.62 -35.38 -19.59
C ALA A 29 0.11 -36.45 -20.59
N ARG A 30 -1.22 -36.49 -20.82
CA ARG A 30 -1.81 -37.38 -21.85
C ARG A 30 -1.32 -36.96 -23.25
N ARG A 31 -1.32 -35.67 -23.57
CA ARG A 31 -0.84 -35.18 -24.85
C ARG A 31 0.63 -35.52 -25.09
N LEU A 32 1.48 -35.37 -24.07
CA LEU A 32 2.91 -35.64 -24.13
C LEU A 32 3.21 -37.19 -24.15
N ALA A 33 2.29 -38.02 -23.70
CA ALA A 33 2.38 -39.48 -23.89
C ALA A 33 2.09 -39.87 -25.34
N GLU A 34 1.23 -39.11 -26.05
CA GLU A 34 0.93 -39.32 -27.47
C GLU A 34 2.01 -38.74 -28.38
N ASP A 35 2.51 -37.55 -28.02
CA ASP A 35 3.51 -36.80 -28.80
C ASP A 35 4.53 -36.14 -27.85
N PRO A 36 5.63 -36.83 -27.52
CA PRO A 36 6.68 -36.33 -26.65
C PRO A 36 7.48 -35.13 -27.24
N GLU A 37 7.36 -34.88 -28.57
CA GLU A 37 8.06 -33.82 -29.27
C GLU A 37 7.25 -32.50 -29.34
N ASP A 38 6.06 -32.45 -28.73
CA ASP A 38 5.22 -31.25 -28.69
C ASP A 38 5.83 -30.20 -27.73
N VAL A 39 6.68 -29.34 -28.27
CA VAL A 39 7.35 -28.23 -27.55
C VAL A 39 6.33 -27.34 -26.82
N ARG A 40 5.21 -27.04 -27.48
CA ARG A 40 4.16 -26.20 -26.88
C ARG A 40 3.51 -26.86 -25.67
N ALA A 41 3.28 -28.17 -25.71
CA ALA A 41 2.74 -28.91 -24.57
C ALA A 41 3.72 -28.86 -23.37
N TRP A 42 5.02 -29.03 -23.61
CA TRP A 42 6.05 -28.88 -22.56
C TRP A 42 6.07 -27.47 -21.97
N VAL A 43 6.00 -26.43 -22.79
CA VAL A 43 5.96 -25.02 -22.34
C VAL A 43 4.72 -24.76 -21.49
N LYS A 44 3.54 -25.27 -21.88
CA LYS A 44 2.30 -25.13 -21.08
C LYS A 44 2.34 -25.96 -19.79
N LEU A 45 3.00 -27.11 -19.81
CA LEU A 45 3.23 -27.90 -18.60
C LEU A 45 4.09 -27.12 -17.59
N ALA A 46 5.18 -26.52 -18.05
CA ALA A 46 6.02 -25.64 -17.23
C ALA A 46 5.21 -24.47 -16.65
N ARG A 47 4.38 -23.81 -17.48
CA ARG A 47 3.50 -22.73 -17.04
C ARG A 47 2.53 -23.18 -15.94
N SER A 48 1.98 -24.40 -16.05
CA SER A 48 1.08 -24.95 -15.04
C SER A 48 1.77 -25.22 -13.69
N HIS A 49 3.04 -25.69 -13.74
CA HIS A 49 3.86 -25.87 -12.52
C HIS A 49 4.26 -24.54 -11.88
N LEU A 50 4.53 -23.49 -12.69
CA LEU A 50 4.82 -22.14 -12.19
C LEU A 50 3.61 -21.46 -11.55
N GLY A 51 2.40 -21.82 -11.94
CA GLY A 51 1.17 -21.33 -11.32
C GLY A 51 0.94 -21.85 -9.90
N ASP A 52 1.54 -23.02 -9.57
CA ASP A 52 1.60 -23.57 -8.21
C ASP A 52 3.02 -23.34 -7.68
N GLU A 53 3.23 -22.33 -6.82
CA GLU A 53 4.55 -21.83 -6.37
C GLU A 53 5.49 -22.91 -5.80
N LYS A 54 5.01 -24.09 -5.52
CA LYS A 54 5.78 -25.21 -4.95
C LYS A 54 6.50 -26.09 -5.98
N ASP A 55 6.18 -25.96 -7.26
CA ASP A 55 6.62 -26.89 -8.30
C ASP A 55 7.73 -26.30 -9.23
N GLY A 56 8.53 -25.37 -8.74
CA GLY A 56 9.66 -24.79 -9.50
C GLY A 56 10.59 -25.82 -10.15
N PRO A 57 11.05 -26.87 -9.47
CA PRO A 57 11.90 -27.92 -10.06
C PRO A 57 11.23 -28.66 -11.23
N LYS A 58 9.94 -28.97 -11.13
CA LYS A 58 9.19 -29.62 -12.24
C LYS A 58 8.97 -28.68 -13.42
N ALA A 59 8.75 -27.40 -13.17
CA ALA A 59 8.71 -26.39 -14.22
C ALA A 59 10.04 -26.32 -14.97
N LEU A 60 11.16 -26.40 -14.25
CA LEU A 60 12.50 -26.41 -14.82
C LEU A 60 12.71 -27.63 -15.72
N GLU A 61 12.38 -28.83 -15.24
CA GLU A 61 12.47 -30.06 -16.04
C GLU A 61 11.64 -29.96 -17.33
N ALA A 62 10.42 -29.48 -17.24
CA ALA A 62 9.55 -29.33 -18.40
C ALA A 62 10.14 -28.34 -19.43
N THR A 63 10.71 -27.22 -18.98
CA THR A 63 11.36 -26.25 -19.89
C THR A 63 12.67 -26.78 -20.47
N GLU A 64 13.45 -27.55 -19.73
CA GLU A 64 14.66 -28.22 -20.25
C GLU A 64 14.29 -29.23 -21.35
N ARG A 65 13.18 -29.96 -21.22
CA ARG A 65 12.65 -30.83 -22.28
C ARG A 65 12.24 -30.02 -23.52
N ALA A 66 11.50 -28.93 -23.33
CA ALA A 66 11.12 -28.04 -24.44
C ALA A 66 12.35 -27.52 -25.21
N LEU A 67 13.37 -27.03 -24.48
CA LEU A 67 14.60 -26.48 -25.08
C LEU A 67 15.50 -27.54 -25.69
N ALA A 68 15.45 -28.78 -25.24
CA ALA A 68 16.12 -29.90 -25.88
C ALA A 68 15.54 -30.23 -27.27
N LEU A 69 14.23 -29.96 -27.45
CA LEU A 69 13.54 -30.15 -28.74
C LEU A 69 13.72 -28.94 -29.68
N ASP A 70 13.57 -27.74 -29.15
CA ASP A 70 13.79 -26.48 -29.86
C ASP A 70 14.49 -25.47 -28.95
N SER A 71 15.80 -25.35 -29.11
CA SER A 71 16.64 -24.43 -28.32
C SER A 71 16.42 -22.96 -28.65
N ALA A 72 15.75 -22.63 -29.77
CA ALA A 72 15.48 -21.28 -30.23
C ALA A 72 14.01 -20.86 -29.97
N ASP A 73 13.18 -21.70 -29.38
CA ASP A 73 11.81 -21.32 -29.01
C ASP A 73 11.87 -20.24 -27.90
N THR A 74 11.52 -19.01 -28.26
CA THR A 74 11.57 -17.87 -27.35
C THR A 74 10.54 -17.99 -26.20
N GLY A 75 9.42 -18.65 -26.42
CA GLY A 75 8.43 -18.95 -25.40
C GLY A 75 8.97 -19.93 -24.34
N ALA A 76 9.66 -20.99 -24.80
CA ALA A 76 10.34 -21.93 -23.91
C ALA A 76 11.45 -21.27 -23.10
N LEU A 77 12.28 -20.40 -23.72
CA LEU A 77 13.32 -19.64 -23.04
C LEU A 77 12.75 -18.70 -21.97
N VAL A 78 11.67 -17.97 -22.26
CA VAL A 78 10.98 -17.12 -21.28
C VAL A 78 10.44 -17.96 -20.11
N MET A 79 9.80 -19.09 -20.39
CA MET A 79 9.32 -20.00 -19.32
C MET A 79 10.49 -20.60 -18.53
N HIS A 80 11.60 -20.90 -19.19
CA HIS A 80 12.83 -21.38 -18.55
C HIS A 80 13.41 -20.35 -17.57
N ALA A 81 13.46 -19.08 -17.97
CA ALA A 81 13.86 -18.00 -17.05
C ALA A 81 12.96 -17.92 -15.82
N HIS A 82 11.65 -18.04 -15.99
CA HIS A 82 10.71 -18.11 -14.86
C HIS A 82 10.92 -19.36 -14.00
N ALA A 83 11.16 -20.53 -14.60
CA ALA A 83 11.43 -21.77 -13.91
C ALA A 83 12.74 -21.73 -13.10
N LEU A 84 13.83 -21.19 -13.68
CA LEU A 84 15.10 -20.96 -12.98
C LEU A 84 14.88 -20.08 -11.73
N ARG A 85 14.11 -19.00 -11.87
CA ARG A 85 13.78 -18.14 -10.73
C ARG A 85 13.00 -18.90 -9.65
N ALA A 86 12.00 -19.70 -10.04
CA ALA A 86 11.19 -20.48 -9.11
C ALA A 86 11.98 -21.61 -8.43
N ALA A 87 12.96 -22.17 -9.12
CA ALA A 87 13.90 -23.19 -8.60
C ALA A 87 15.06 -22.59 -7.77
N GLY A 88 15.10 -21.27 -7.57
CA GLY A 88 16.18 -20.60 -6.81
C GLY A 88 17.46 -20.34 -7.62
N ARG A 89 17.52 -20.69 -8.90
CA ARG A 89 18.68 -20.49 -9.80
C ARG A 89 18.63 -19.11 -10.48
N PHE A 90 18.33 -18.07 -9.72
CA PHE A 90 18.01 -16.75 -10.21
C PHE A 90 19.14 -16.07 -10.99
N LEU A 91 20.40 -16.37 -10.67
CA LEU A 91 21.56 -15.76 -11.35
C LEU A 91 21.74 -16.21 -12.81
N GLU A 92 21.18 -17.36 -13.18
CA GLU A 92 21.25 -17.91 -14.52
C GLU A 92 20.22 -17.28 -15.47
N THR A 93 19.22 -16.60 -14.92
CA THR A 93 18.15 -15.98 -15.71
C THR A 93 18.65 -14.87 -16.65
N GLU A 94 19.75 -14.20 -16.32
CA GLU A 94 20.31 -13.13 -17.14
C GLU A 94 20.72 -13.63 -18.54
N ASP A 95 21.49 -14.73 -18.58
CA ASP A 95 22.01 -15.27 -19.83
C ASP A 95 20.86 -15.77 -20.72
N VAL A 96 19.87 -16.42 -20.11
CA VAL A 96 18.68 -16.88 -20.83
C VAL A 96 17.87 -15.71 -21.41
N LEU A 97 17.68 -14.63 -20.65
CA LEU A 97 16.92 -13.48 -21.14
C LEU A 97 17.68 -12.67 -22.19
N ARG A 98 19.03 -12.63 -22.13
CA ARG A 98 19.84 -12.06 -23.21
C ARG A 98 19.70 -12.88 -24.51
N GLU A 99 19.59 -14.21 -24.39
CA GLU A 99 19.31 -15.07 -25.52
C GLU A 99 17.91 -14.85 -26.11
N VAL A 100 16.89 -14.65 -25.27
CA VAL A 100 15.54 -14.23 -25.73
C VAL A 100 15.62 -12.95 -26.56
N ILE A 101 16.35 -11.92 -26.08
CA ILE A 101 16.53 -10.65 -26.79
C ILE A 101 17.28 -10.88 -28.12
N ARG A 102 18.30 -11.71 -28.12
CA ARG A 102 19.09 -12.02 -29.33
C ARG A 102 18.24 -12.69 -30.42
N LEU A 103 17.33 -13.59 -30.02
CA LEU A 103 16.47 -14.32 -30.96
C LEU A 103 15.24 -13.51 -31.40
N ALA A 104 14.75 -12.62 -30.55
CA ALA A 104 13.58 -11.78 -30.83
C ALA A 104 13.84 -10.30 -30.44
N PRO A 105 14.74 -9.60 -31.19
CA PRO A 105 15.18 -8.25 -30.86
C PRO A 105 14.06 -7.20 -30.99
N ASP A 106 13.02 -7.50 -31.75
CA ASP A 106 11.87 -6.60 -31.95
C ASP A 106 10.72 -6.86 -30.97
N HIS A 107 10.89 -7.80 -30.04
CA HIS A 107 9.84 -8.16 -29.10
C HIS A 107 10.11 -7.56 -27.72
N TRP A 108 9.22 -6.71 -27.25
CA TRP A 108 9.33 -5.91 -26.02
C TRP A 108 9.53 -6.71 -24.73
N TYR A 109 8.95 -7.93 -24.63
CA TYR A 109 8.81 -8.66 -23.36
C TYR A 109 10.14 -9.12 -22.77
N GLY A 110 11.09 -9.58 -23.62
CA GLY A 110 12.43 -9.96 -23.18
C GLY A 110 13.19 -8.81 -22.52
N TYR A 111 13.10 -7.62 -23.09
CA TYR A 111 13.69 -6.40 -22.52
C TYR A 111 13.05 -6.01 -21.18
N ALA A 112 11.72 -6.02 -21.13
CA ALA A 112 11.01 -5.71 -19.88
C ALA A 112 11.35 -6.69 -18.76
N LEU A 113 11.42 -7.99 -19.08
CA LEU A 113 11.69 -9.01 -18.08
C LEU A 113 13.14 -8.96 -17.58
N LEU A 114 14.10 -8.74 -18.50
CA LEU A 114 15.50 -8.53 -18.13
C LEU A 114 15.67 -7.26 -17.29
N ALA A 115 15.07 -6.15 -17.67
CA ALA A 115 15.09 -4.91 -16.89
C ALA A 115 14.57 -5.12 -15.48
N ASN A 116 13.45 -5.85 -15.35
CA ASN A 116 12.83 -6.13 -14.06
C ASN A 116 13.72 -6.94 -13.10
N TRP A 117 14.59 -7.81 -13.62
CA TRP A 117 15.38 -8.72 -12.78
C TRP A 117 16.87 -8.33 -12.69
N LEU A 118 17.42 -7.59 -13.64
CA LEU A 118 18.85 -7.29 -13.77
C LEU A 118 19.43 -6.63 -12.52
N TRP A 119 18.77 -5.62 -11.98
CA TRP A 119 19.23 -4.92 -10.78
C TRP A 119 19.42 -5.87 -9.59
N ARG A 120 18.51 -6.85 -9.43
CA ARG A 120 18.56 -7.85 -8.36
C ARG A 120 19.65 -8.88 -8.61
N ILE A 121 19.82 -9.32 -9.85
CA ILE A 121 20.90 -10.25 -10.24
C ILE A 121 22.25 -9.61 -9.94
N ARG A 122 22.45 -8.37 -10.37
CA ARG A 122 23.70 -7.62 -10.12
C ARG A 122 23.94 -7.36 -8.65
N ALA A 123 22.89 -7.05 -7.86
CA ALA A 123 23.00 -6.89 -6.41
C ALA A 123 23.45 -8.18 -5.74
N ILE A 124 22.91 -9.35 -6.12
CA ILE A 124 23.31 -10.64 -5.58
C ILE A 124 24.77 -10.94 -5.95
N ARG A 125 25.18 -10.75 -7.20
CA ARG A 125 26.57 -10.95 -7.66
C ARG A 125 27.56 -10.03 -6.92
N SER A 126 27.24 -8.74 -6.78
CA SER A 126 28.05 -7.78 -6.03
C SER A 126 28.17 -8.19 -4.57
N GLY A 127 27.07 -8.59 -3.92
CA GLY A 127 27.10 -9.10 -2.55
C GLY A 127 27.97 -10.35 -2.38
N GLN A 128 27.87 -11.32 -3.28
CA GLN A 128 28.70 -12.53 -3.27
C GLN A 128 30.19 -12.19 -3.43
N ALA A 129 30.53 -11.24 -4.32
CA ALA A 129 31.92 -10.83 -4.56
C ALA A 129 32.52 -9.99 -3.42
N ASN A 130 31.69 -9.32 -2.60
CA ASN A 130 32.13 -8.35 -1.61
C ASN A 130 31.72 -8.72 -0.16
N GLY A 131 31.65 -10.00 0.17
CA GLY A 131 31.40 -10.46 1.54
C GLY A 131 29.99 -10.07 2.08
N GLY A 132 28.98 -10.05 1.24
CA GLY A 132 27.60 -9.73 1.58
C GLY A 132 27.22 -8.25 1.40
N GLN A 133 28.17 -7.38 1.05
CA GLN A 133 27.89 -5.96 0.83
C GLN A 133 27.69 -5.64 -0.65
N VAL A 134 26.62 -4.95 -0.98
CA VAL A 134 26.37 -4.47 -2.35
C VAL A 134 27.07 -3.11 -2.53
N ARG A 135 27.97 -3.00 -3.50
CA ARG A 135 28.60 -1.73 -3.82
C ARG A 135 27.60 -0.79 -4.49
N ARG A 136 27.60 0.46 -4.07
CA ARG A 136 26.69 1.48 -4.63
C ARG A 136 26.91 1.68 -6.13
N GLU A 137 28.18 1.67 -6.57
CA GLU A 137 28.54 1.81 -7.99
C GLU A 137 27.95 0.69 -8.86
N ASP A 138 28.01 -0.56 -8.37
CA ASP A 138 27.42 -1.72 -9.06
C ASP A 138 25.88 -1.61 -9.14
N GLN A 139 25.26 -1.12 -8.06
CA GLN A 139 23.82 -0.89 -8.01
C GLN A 139 23.40 0.22 -8.98
N ASP A 140 24.11 1.34 -8.99
CA ASP A 140 23.83 2.47 -9.88
C ASP A 140 24.02 2.08 -11.35
N ALA A 141 25.06 1.27 -11.65
CA ALA A 141 25.30 0.75 -13.00
C ALA A 141 24.17 -0.20 -13.44
N ALA A 142 23.75 -1.10 -12.54
CA ALA A 142 22.66 -2.03 -12.83
C ALA A 142 21.32 -1.31 -13.06
N LEU A 143 21.03 -0.26 -12.29
CA LEU A 143 19.82 0.54 -12.48
C LEU A 143 19.84 1.35 -13.79
N ARG A 144 21.00 1.84 -14.22
CA ARG A 144 21.14 2.51 -15.53
C ARG A 144 20.86 1.53 -16.67
N GLU A 145 21.53 0.37 -16.68
CA GLU A 145 21.33 -0.67 -17.70
C GLU A 145 19.87 -1.14 -17.73
N ALA A 146 19.27 -1.39 -16.55
CA ALA A 146 17.87 -1.76 -16.45
C ALA A 146 16.93 -0.63 -16.97
N GLY A 147 17.30 0.64 -16.77
CA GLY A 147 16.55 1.77 -17.28
C GLY A 147 16.58 1.85 -18.82
N GLU A 148 17.72 1.59 -19.45
CA GLU A 148 17.86 1.53 -20.91
C GLU A 148 17.02 0.40 -21.48
N LEU A 149 17.09 -0.79 -20.90
CA LEU A 149 16.28 -1.94 -21.31
C LEU A 149 14.77 -1.67 -21.15
N ALA A 150 14.35 -1.02 -20.06
CA ALA A 150 12.95 -0.67 -19.85
C ALA A 150 12.46 0.38 -20.86
N GLN A 151 13.30 1.34 -21.25
CA GLN A 151 12.98 2.30 -22.30
C GLN A 151 12.82 1.60 -23.65
N GLU A 152 13.70 0.65 -23.98
CA GLU A 152 13.60 -0.13 -25.21
C GLU A 152 12.33 -1.01 -25.20
N ALA A 153 11.97 -1.59 -24.06
CA ALA A 153 10.71 -2.32 -23.93
C ALA A 153 9.49 -1.43 -24.23
N ILE A 154 9.46 -0.18 -23.73
CA ILE A 154 8.39 0.78 -24.04
C ILE A 154 8.40 1.17 -25.51
N ARG A 155 9.58 1.35 -26.13
CA ARG A 155 9.71 1.70 -27.56
C ARG A 155 9.12 0.61 -28.45
N LEU A 156 9.36 -0.66 -28.11
CA LEU A 156 8.90 -1.83 -28.87
C LEU A 156 7.44 -2.20 -28.57
N GLY A 157 6.98 -1.93 -27.33
CA GLY A 157 5.60 -2.21 -26.89
C GLY A 157 4.94 -0.99 -26.23
N PRO A 158 4.60 0.08 -26.99
CA PRO A 158 4.08 1.32 -26.42
C PRO A 158 2.68 1.20 -25.80
N GLU A 159 1.96 0.12 -26.04
CA GLU A 159 0.64 -0.17 -25.45
C GLU A 159 0.72 -1.16 -24.29
N GLU A 160 1.93 -1.64 -23.96
CA GLU A 160 2.14 -2.70 -23.00
C GLU A 160 2.36 -2.17 -21.58
N VAL A 161 1.32 -2.24 -20.73
CA VAL A 161 1.35 -1.71 -19.38
C VAL A 161 2.51 -2.24 -18.55
N PHE A 162 2.87 -3.53 -18.72
CA PHE A 162 3.98 -4.15 -17.98
C PHE A 162 5.34 -3.47 -18.27
N ALA A 163 5.59 -3.02 -19.49
CA ALA A 163 6.83 -2.29 -19.83
C ALA A 163 6.92 -0.97 -19.03
N TYR A 164 5.82 -0.25 -18.91
CA TYR A 164 5.75 0.98 -18.11
C TYR A 164 5.86 0.71 -16.61
N GLU A 165 5.28 -0.38 -16.09
CA GLU A 165 5.43 -0.77 -14.69
C GLU A 165 6.87 -1.06 -14.32
N VAL A 166 7.60 -1.78 -15.20
CA VAL A 166 9.04 -2.05 -15.01
C VAL A 166 9.84 -0.76 -15.04
N ALA A 167 9.61 0.11 -16.01
CA ALA A 167 10.26 1.42 -16.08
C ALA A 167 9.97 2.27 -14.83
N TRP A 168 8.72 2.24 -14.34
CA TRP A 168 8.34 2.90 -13.08
C TRP A 168 9.13 2.37 -11.89
N LEU A 169 9.23 1.04 -11.75
CA LEU A 169 9.99 0.39 -10.68
C LEU A 169 11.45 0.84 -10.67
N ILE A 170 12.10 0.84 -11.84
CA ILE A 170 13.49 1.26 -11.98
C ILE A 170 13.66 2.75 -11.66
N ALA A 171 12.75 3.61 -12.14
CA ALA A 171 12.77 5.04 -11.85
C ALA A 171 12.60 5.33 -10.34
N ASP A 172 11.71 4.60 -9.66
CA ASP A 172 11.48 4.73 -8.21
C ASP A 172 12.73 4.30 -7.42
N MET A 173 13.34 3.16 -7.78
CA MET A 173 14.57 2.66 -7.17
C MET A 173 15.77 3.60 -7.40
N ALA A 174 15.84 4.25 -8.57
CA ALA A 174 16.83 5.28 -8.86
C ALA A 174 16.53 6.63 -8.20
N GLY A 175 15.43 6.75 -7.45
CA GLY A 175 14.98 7.98 -6.80
C GLY A 175 14.47 9.06 -7.76
N ASN A 176 14.25 8.72 -9.03
CA ASN A 176 13.78 9.65 -10.06
C ASN A 176 12.25 9.79 -10.04
N ARG A 177 11.76 10.49 -9.01
CA ARG A 177 10.32 10.68 -8.79
C ARG A 177 9.59 11.35 -9.95
N THR A 178 10.27 12.26 -10.66
CA THR A 178 9.67 12.97 -11.79
C THR A 178 9.37 12.03 -12.95
N VAL A 179 10.28 11.09 -13.23
CA VAL A 179 10.06 10.07 -14.26
C VAL A 179 9.00 9.07 -13.80
N ALA A 180 9.06 8.60 -12.55
CA ALA A 180 8.07 7.70 -11.98
C ALA A 180 6.64 8.28 -12.07
N ASP A 181 6.46 9.56 -11.76
CA ASP A 181 5.16 10.25 -11.89
C ASP A 181 4.63 10.27 -13.32
N ARG A 182 5.50 10.55 -14.31
CA ARG A 182 5.12 10.53 -15.74
C ARG A 182 4.73 9.13 -16.21
N LEU A 183 5.43 8.11 -15.70
CA LEU A 183 5.12 6.72 -16.01
C LEU A 183 3.79 6.29 -15.38
N ASP A 184 3.46 6.72 -14.16
CA ASP A 184 2.13 6.52 -13.57
C ASP A 184 1.01 7.17 -14.43
N GLU A 185 1.26 8.37 -14.97
CA GLU A 185 0.31 9.02 -15.89
C GLU A 185 0.16 8.24 -17.20
N ALA A 186 1.25 7.67 -17.73
CA ALA A 186 1.20 6.85 -18.93
C ALA A 186 0.46 5.54 -18.70
N ILE A 187 0.73 4.84 -17.59
CA ILE A 187 0.00 3.64 -17.19
C ILE A 187 -1.51 3.92 -17.10
N LEU A 188 -1.91 5.02 -16.44
CA LEU A 188 -3.32 5.37 -16.27
C LEU A 188 -4.01 5.85 -17.56
N ARG A 189 -3.25 6.23 -18.60
CA ARG A 189 -3.80 6.46 -19.94
C ARG A 189 -4.09 5.16 -20.68
N LEU A 190 -3.24 4.14 -20.51
CA LEU A 190 -3.41 2.82 -21.11
C LEU A 190 -4.47 2.01 -20.37
N ASP A 191 -4.40 1.98 -19.05
CA ASP A 191 -5.35 1.32 -18.17
C ASP A 191 -5.82 2.28 -17.05
N PRO A 192 -6.96 2.97 -17.23
CA PRO A 192 -7.51 3.89 -16.24
C PRO A 192 -7.89 3.24 -14.90
N GLN A 193 -8.04 1.91 -14.87
CA GLN A 193 -8.38 1.15 -13.66
C GLN A 193 -7.17 0.47 -13.02
N HIS A 194 -5.96 0.73 -13.50
CA HIS A 194 -4.75 0.11 -13.00
C HIS A 194 -4.54 0.40 -11.50
N GLU A 195 -4.74 -0.63 -10.69
CA GLU A 195 -4.87 -0.52 -9.23
C GLU A 195 -3.64 0.14 -8.58
N GLN A 196 -2.43 -0.29 -8.97
CA GLN A 196 -1.20 0.17 -8.35
C GLN A 196 -0.89 1.64 -8.72
N ALA A 197 -1.04 2.02 -9.98
CA ALA A 197 -0.82 3.39 -10.43
C ALA A 197 -1.83 4.37 -9.80
N LEU A 198 -3.11 3.98 -9.72
CA LEU A 198 -4.13 4.74 -8.98
C LEU A 198 -3.77 4.89 -7.51
N ALA A 199 -3.29 3.82 -6.86
CA ALA A 199 -2.90 3.85 -5.46
C ALA A 199 -1.71 4.80 -5.22
N ARG A 200 -0.68 4.74 -6.07
CA ARG A 200 0.49 5.63 -6.00
C ARG A 200 0.10 7.10 -6.20
N ARG A 201 -0.69 7.39 -7.24
CA ARG A 201 -1.19 8.74 -7.54
C ARG A 201 -2.06 9.28 -6.40
N THR A 202 -2.98 8.46 -5.87
CA THR A 202 -3.85 8.84 -4.75
C THR A 202 -3.03 9.10 -3.49
N LYS A 203 -2.05 8.24 -3.18
CA LYS A 203 -1.14 8.43 -2.05
C LYS A 203 -0.38 9.75 -2.17
N LYS A 204 0.18 10.05 -3.34
CA LYS A 204 0.89 11.30 -3.62
C LYS A 204 -0.02 12.50 -3.40
N ALA A 205 -1.23 12.51 -3.97
CA ALA A 205 -2.21 13.57 -3.79
C ALA A 205 -2.64 13.73 -2.32
N ALA A 206 -2.87 12.63 -1.60
CA ALA A 206 -3.29 12.62 -0.20
C ALA A 206 -2.19 13.04 0.79
N THR A 207 -0.91 12.98 0.38
CA THR A 207 0.24 13.39 1.19
C THR A 207 0.84 14.72 0.76
N ALA A 208 0.25 15.40 -0.23
CA ALA A 208 0.72 16.69 -0.72
C ALA A 208 0.67 17.77 0.38
N PRO A 209 1.60 18.74 0.37
CA PRO A 209 1.59 19.84 1.32
C PRO A 209 0.25 20.59 1.30
N GLY A 210 -0.32 20.87 2.48
CA GLY A 210 -1.60 21.56 2.63
C GLY A 210 -2.84 20.66 2.60
N VAL A 211 -2.72 19.38 2.25
CA VAL A 211 -3.84 18.43 2.28
C VAL A 211 -4.11 17.98 3.70
N ASN A 212 -5.31 18.29 4.20
CA ASN A 212 -5.72 17.84 5.52
C ASN A 212 -6.28 16.41 5.51
N ALA A 213 -6.42 15.81 6.71
CA ALA A 213 -6.86 14.42 6.85
C ALA A 213 -8.25 14.15 6.24
N ALA A 214 -9.16 15.13 6.20
CA ALA A 214 -10.48 14.98 5.60
C ALA A 214 -10.40 14.93 4.07
N GLN A 215 -9.58 15.78 3.49
CA GLN A 215 -9.30 15.79 2.05
C GLN A 215 -8.60 14.49 1.63
N ALA A 216 -7.58 14.06 2.38
CA ALA A 216 -6.90 12.79 2.13
C ALA A 216 -7.88 11.60 2.17
N ALA A 217 -8.75 11.53 3.19
CA ALA A 217 -9.76 10.48 3.29
C ALA A 217 -10.75 10.51 2.12
N THR A 218 -11.10 11.71 1.62
CA THR A 218 -11.98 11.85 0.45
C THR A 218 -11.30 11.32 -0.81
N LEU A 219 -10.02 11.67 -1.04
CA LEU A 219 -9.24 11.17 -2.19
C LEU A 219 -9.16 9.65 -2.20
N TYR A 220 -8.85 9.02 -1.06
CA TYR A 220 -8.83 7.56 -0.96
C TYR A 220 -10.21 6.92 -1.13
N ALA A 221 -11.28 7.56 -0.63
CA ALA A 221 -12.64 7.05 -0.81
C ALA A 221 -13.09 7.10 -2.27
N ASP A 222 -12.76 8.18 -3.00
CA ASP A 222 -13.05 8.33 -4.42
C ASP A 222 -12.27 7.31 -5.26
N ALA A 223 -10.97 7.12 -4.96
CA ALA A 223 -10.13 6.14 -5.62
C ALA A 223 -10.60 4.70 -5.35
N LEU A 224 -11.04 4.41 -4.12
CA LEU A 224 -11.58 3.10 -3.75
C LEU A 224 -12.92 2.81 -4.45
N ALA A 225 -13.70 3.83 -4.81
CA ALA A 225 -14.91 3.65 -5.61
C ALA A 225 -14.58 3.22 -7.06
N ALA A 226 -13.44 3.67 -7.60
CA ALA A 226 -12.95 3.25 -8.92
C ALA A 226 -12.30 1.85 -8.90
N ALA A 227 -11.63 1.48 -7.79
CA ALA A 227 -10.96 0.18 -7.63
C ALA A 227 -11.30 -0.44 -6.26
N PRO A 228 -12.48 -1.06 -6.08
CA PRO A 228 -12.98 -1.55 -4.78
C PRO A 228 -12.12 -2.64 -4.13
N GLY A 229 -11.36 -3.39 -4.94
CA GLY A 229 -10.45 -4.46 -4.49
C GLY A 229 -9.18 -3.96 -3.83
N SER A 230 -8.78 -2.71 -4.07
CA SER A 230 -7.46 -2.21 -3.71
C SER A 230 -7.18 -2.19 -2.21
N ALA A 231 -6.27 -3.06 -1.77
CA ALA A 231 -5.79 -3.10 -0.39
C ALA A 231 -4.99 -1.84 0.01
N PRO A 232 -4.09 -1.29 -0.85
CA PRO A 232 -3.37 -0.05 -0.55
C PRO A 232 -4.29 1.17 -0.37
N MET A 233 -5.32 1.31 -1.21
CA MET A 233 -6.29 2.41 -1.09
C MET A 233 -7.13 2.27 0.18
N ARG A 234 -7.53 1.04 0.53
CA ARG A 234 -8.29 0.76 1.77
C ARG A 234 -7.46 1.09 3.00
N SER A 235 -6.19 0.70 3.04
CA SER A 235 -5.29 1.05 4.15
C SER A 235 -5.06 2.57 4.24
N GLY A 236 -4.87 3.24 3.11
CA GLY A 236 -4.74 4.71 3.06
C GLY A 236 -5.98 5.45 3.57
N LEU A 237 -7.18 4.96 3.22
CA LEU A 237 -8.44 5.48 3.75
C LEU A 237 -8.56 5.26 5.27
N ASP A 238 -8.15 4.08 5.76
CA ASP A 238 -8.14 3.78 7.20
C ASP A 238 -7.18 4.71 7.94
N ASP A 239 -5.99 4.93 7.43
CA ASP A 239 -4.98 5.81 8.04
C ASP A 239 -5.41 7.29 8.02
N ALA A 240 -6.00 7.76 6.92
CA ALA A 240 -6.55 9.11 6.84
C ALA A 240 -7.74 9.30 7.80
N SER A 241 -8.64 8.30 7.88
CA SER A 241 -9.76 8.28 8.82
C SER A 241 -9.29 8.25 10.28
N TYR A 242 -8.22 7.49 10.58
CA TYR A 242 -7.63 7.49 11.92
C TYR A 242 -6.99 8.84 12.29
N ARG A 243 -6.33 9.51 11.34
CA ARG A 243 -5.81 10.89 11.55
C ARG A 243 -6.93 11.88 11.89
N LEU A 244 -8.12 11.73 11.29
CA LEU A 244 -9.30 12.54 11.67
C LEU A 244 -9.71 12.30 13.12
N LEU A 245 -9.76 11.05 13.58
CA LEU A 245 -10.09 10.71 14.97
C LEU A 245 -9.05 11.27 15.95
N ARG A 246 -7.77 11.22 15.61
CA ARG A 246 -6.71 11.84 16.45
C ARG A 246 -6.92 13.33 16.68
N GLY A 247 -7.52 14.03 15.73
CA GLY A 247 -7.84 15.46 15.86
C GLY A 247 -8.85 15.76 16.96
N ILE A 248 -9.72 14.81 17.32
CA ILE A 248 -10.73 14.98 18.39
C ILE A 248 -10.08 15.15 19.77
N ARG A 249 -8.91 14.56 20.01
CA ARG A 249 -8.15 14.69 21.27
C ARG A 249 -7.84 16.16 21.59
N TRP A 250 -7.44 16.93 20.60
CA TRP A 250 -7.12 18.34 20.79
C TRP A 250 -8.35 19.17 21.13
N LEU A 251 -9.52 18.82 20.59
CA LEU A 251 -10.78 19.46 20.96
C LEU A 251 -11.14 19.16 22.42
N ALA A 252 -10.96 17.91 22.85
CA ALA A 252 -11.20 17.51 24.23
C ALA A 252 -10.24 18.20 25.21
N LEU A 253 -8.95 18.31 24.86
CA LEU A 253 -7.96 19.05 25.65
C LEU A 253 -8.29 20.55 25.73
N LEU A 254 -8.74 21.15 24.63
CA LEU A 254 -9.16 22.57 24.63
C LEU A 254 -10.37 22.77 25.56
N CYS A 255 -11.35 21.87 25.52
CA CYS A 255 -12.49 21.94 26.45
C CYS A 255 -12.06 21.76 27.91
N LEU A 256 -11.11 20.85 28.18
CA LEU A 256 -10.58 20.65 29.53
C LEU A 256 -9.82 21.91 30.03
N ALA A 257 -9.03 22.54 29.15
CA ALA A 257 -8.34 23.81 29.46
C ALA A 257 -9.34 24.94 29.73
N LEU A 258 -10.38 25.08 28.89
CA LEU A 258 -11.45 26.07 29.09
C LEU A 258 -12.18 25.85 30.41
N ALA A 259 -12.45 24.60 30.77
CA ALA A 259 -13.06 24.27 32.07
C ALA A 259 -12.17 24.68 33.26
N GLY A 260 -10.84 24.43 33.14
CA GLY A 260 -9.88 24.83 34.18
C GLY A 260 -9.78 26.35 34.37
N VAL A 261 -9.84 27.10 33.25
CA VAL A 261 -9.87 28.57 33.29
C VAL A 261 -11.17 29.11 33.84
N GLY A 262 -12.31 28.50 33.51
CA GLY A 262 -13.66 28.92 33.96
C GLY A 262 -13.82 28.97 35.47
N ILE A 263 -13.20 28.02 36.20
CA ILE A 263 -13.28 27.95 37.68
C ILE A 263 -12.03 28.49 38.39
N ASP A 264 -11.08 29.14 37.66
CA ASP A 264 -9.79 29.57 38.21
C ASP A 264 -9.09 28.44 38.99
N LEU A 265 -8.95 27.27 38.33
CA LEU A 265 -8.50 26.01 38.92
C LEU A 265 -7.10 26.09 39.54
N PHE A 266 -6.22 26.90 38.95
CA PHE A 266 -4.85 27.12 39.41
C PHE A 266 -4.65 28.55 39.85
N ALA A 267 -3.97 28.74 40.97
CA ALA A 267 -3.63 30.10 41.47
C ALA A 267 -2.69 30.78 40.47
N THR A 268 -3.01 32.03 40.10
CA THR A 268 -2.14 32.86 39.27
C THR A 268 -1.72 34.07 40.11
N GLU A 269 -0.43 34.36 40.15
CA GLU A 269 0.10 35.52 40.89
C GLU A 269 -0.59 36.83 40.45
N GLY A 270 -1.11 37.56 41.46
CA GLY A 270 -1.75 38.87 41.26
C GLY A 270 -3.23 38.84 40.89
N ARG A 271 -3.90 37.69 40.84
CA ARG A 271 -5.36 37.57 40.65
C ARG A 271 -6.03 36.97 41.88
N THR A 272 -7.09 37.62 42.37
CA THR A 272 -7.98 37.04 43.35
C THR A 272 -8.76 35.92 42.71
N GLN A 273 -8.67 34.69 43.26
CA GLN A 273 -9.41 33.56 42.76
C GLN A 273 -10.91 33.77 43.02
N ARG A 274 -11.75 33.29 42.08
CA ARG A 274 -13.21 33.30 42.23
C ARG A 274 -13.66 32.51 43.45
N GLU A 275 -14.66 33.04 44.18
CA GLU A 275 -15.27 32.30 45.28
C GLU A 275 -16.07 31.09 44.78
N LEU A 276 -15.93 29.96 45.43
CA LEU A 276 -16.71 28.75 45.19
C LEU A 276 -17.80 28.61 46.26
N PRO A 277 -18.97 28.04 45.89
CA PRO A 277 -19.39 27.50 44.60
C PRO A 277 -19.84 28.57 43.59
N LEU A 278 -19.54 28.34 42.30
CA LEU A 278 -19.98 29.22 41.24
C LEU A 278 -21.52 29.25 41.10
N PRO A 279 -22.14 30.43 40.84
CA PRO A 279 -23.59 30.54 40.61
C PRO A 279 -24.00 29.80 39.35
N LEU A 280 -25.26 29.27 39.31
CA LEU A 280 -25.80 28.51 38.18
C LEU A 280 -25.65 29.20 36.83
N GLY A 281 -25.90 30.51 36.76
CA GLY A 281 -25.75 31.28 35.52
C GLY A 281 -24.34 31.24 34.94
N GLN A 282 -23.31 31.33 35.78
CA GLN A 282 -21.93 31.28 35.35
C GLN A 282 -21.52 29.89 34.90
N ARG A 283 -21.94 28.82 35.57
CA ARG A 283 -21.71 27.43 35.15
C ARG A 283 -22.32 27.12 33.78
N LEU A 284 -23.54 27.62 33.53
CA LEU A 284 -24.19 27.48 32.22
C LEU A 284 -23.46 28.29 31.14
N TRP A 285 -22.94 29.46 31.52
CA TRP A 285 -22.16 30.29 30.59
C TRP A 285 -20.85 29.60 30.18
N ASP A 286 -20.20 28.88 31.08
CA ASP A 286 -18.98 28.11 30.80
C ASP A 286 -19.21 26.92 29.83
N LEU A 287 -20.45 26.45 29.63
CA LEU A 287 -20.79 25.47 28.60
C LEU A 287 -20.75 26.03 27.17
N VAL A 288 -20.97 27.34 26.99
CA VAL A 288 -21.08 27.95 25.67
C VAL A 288 -19.80 27.78 24.84
N PRO A 289 -18.60 28.13 25.33
CA PRO A 289 -17.35 27.91 24.55
C PRO A 289 -17.09 26.42 24.29
N MET A 290 -17.41 25.53 25.22
CA MET A 290 -17.29 24.09 25.02
C MET A 290 -18.25 23.58 23.93
N ALA A 291 -19.52 24.02 23.96
CA ALA A 291 -20.50 23.67 22.93
C ALA A 291 -20.06 24.21 21.53
N VAL A 292 -19.54 25.44 21.48
CA VAL A 292 -19.00 26.02 20.24
C VAL A 292 -17.82 25.20 19.71
N VAL A 293 -16.86 24.83 20.54
CA VAL A 293 -15.70 24.01 20.16
C VAL A 293 -16.17 22.66 19.59
N TRP A 294 -17.15 22.01 20.21
CA TRP A 294 -17.65 20.72 19.75
C TRP A 294 -18.51 20.81 18.49
N THR A 295 -19.40 21.79 18.40
CA THR A 295 -20.25 21.96 17.21
C THR A 295 -19.43 22.35 15.99
N LEU A 296 -18.51 23.29 16.12
CA LEU A 296 -17.65 23.72 15.00
C LEU A 296 -16.51 22.72 14.72
N GLY A 297 -15.89 22.20 15.78
CA GLY A 297 -14.70 21.36 15.66
C GLY A 297 -15.00 19.90 15.28
N ALA A 298 -16.05 19.29 15.82
CA ALA A 298 -16.38 17.89 15.61
C ALA A 298 -17.62 17.70 14.75
N LEU A 299 -18.77 18.26 15.16
CA LEU A 299 -20.05 17.98 14.53
C LEU A 299 -20.14 18.48 13.09
N LEU A 300 -19.75 19.74 12.83
CA LEU A 300 -19.78 20.30 11.48
C LEU A 300 -18.74 19.62 10.58
N ARG A 301 -17.54 19.30 11.08
CA ARG A 301 -16.54 18.54 10.32
C ARG A 301 -17.08 17.16 9.96
N TYR A 302 -17.68 16.44 10.92
CA TYR A 302 -18.26 15.12 10.64
C TYR A 302 -19.40 15.18 9.61
N ARG A 303 -20.29 16.19 9.69
CA ARG A 303 -21.40 16.38 8.73
C ARG A 303 -20.90 16.69 7.32
N ARG A 304 -19.77 17.37 7.17
CA ARG A 304 -19.14 17.70 5.87
C ARG A 304 -18.37 16.54 5.25
N LEU A 305 -18.12 15.45 5.98
CA LEU A 305 -17.46 14.27 5.42
C LEU A 305 -18.39 13.57 4.41
N ARG A 306 -17.79 13.09 3.30
CA ARG A 306 -18.52 12.26 2.33
C ARG A 306 -19.04 10.96 2.95
N ALA A 307 -20.10 10.40 2.37
CA ALA A 307 -20.74 9.18 2.88
C ALA A 307 -19.76 8.00 3.02
N GLY A 308 -18.89 7.78 2.03
CA GLY A 308 -17.87 6.74 2.05
C GLY A 308 -16.92 6.85 3.24
N VAL A 309 -16.44 8.07 3.55
CA VAL A 309 -15.55 8.32 4.71
C VAL A 309 -16.29 8.07 6.02
N ARG A 310 -17.57 8.48 6.14
CA ARG A 310 -18.38 8.22 7.34
C ARG A 310 -18.63 6.73 7.59
N VAL A 311 -18.90 5.98 6.52
CA VAL A 311 -19.08 4.52 6.60
C VAL A 311 -17.77 3.85 7.01
N ASN A 312 -16.64 4.25 6.40
CA ASN A 312 -15.34 3.71 6.77
C ASN A 312 -14.97 4.01 8.23
N LEU A 313 -15.24 5.23 8.70
CA LEU A 313 -14.99 5.63 10.10
C LEU A 313 -15.76 4.74 11.10
N ARG A 314 -17.04 4.46 10.82
CA ARG A 314 -17.86 3.54 11.63
C ARG A 314 -17.33 2.11 11.59
N SER A 315 -16.93 1.65 10.40
CA SER A 315 -16.33 0.33 10.19
C SER A 315 -15.00 0.19 10.93
N LEU A 316 -14.13 1.21 10.88
CA LEU A 316 -12.84 1.26 11.55
C LEU A 316 -13.02 1.15 13.07
N LEU A 317 -14.00 1.86 13.66
CA LEU A 317 -14.34 1.76 15.06
C LEU A 317 -14.86 0.38 15.47
N ARG A 318 -15.47 -0.37 14.53
CA ARG A 318 -15.93 -1.74 14.81
C ARG A 318 -14.80 -2.78 14.70
N ARG A 319 -13.85 -2.60 13.77
CA ARG A 319 -12.81 -3.58 13.46
C ARG A 319 -11.56 -3.45 14.33
N ARG A 320 -11.17 -2.22 14.72
CA ARG A 320 -9.91 -1.97 15.45
C ARG A 320 -10.18 -1.42 16.84
N THR A 321 -9.46 -1.94 17.83
CA THR A 321 -9.58 -1.51 19.24
C THR A 321 -8.96 -0.15 19.49
N TRP A 322 -7.85 0.17 18.84
CA TRP A 322 -7.11 1.41 19.09
C TRP A 322 -7.91 2.70 18.79
N PRO A 323 -8.62 2.84 17.65
CA PRO A 323 -9.52 3.97 17.41
C PRO A 323 -10.63 4.10 18.49
N ARG A 324 -11.10 2.99 19.05
CA ARG A 324 -12.08 3.03 20.17
C ARG A 324 -11.46 3.62 21.43
N ILE A 325 -10.22 3.24 21.76
CA ILE A 325 -9.49 3.77 22.92
C ILE A 325 -9.31 5.28 22.77
N VAL A 326 -8.94 5.76 21.56
CA VAL A 326 -8.80 7.19 21.28
C VAL A 326 -10.11 7.95 21.48
N LEU A 327 -11.22 7.38 21.01
CA LEU A 327 -12.54 8.01 21.18
C LEU A 327 -12.99 7.97 22.65
N ALA A 328 -12.81 6.83 23.34
CA ALA A 328 -13.14 6.68 24.75
C ALA A 328 -12.37 7.66 25.63
N GLN A 329 -11.07 7.84 25.36
CA GLN A 329 -10.22 8.79 26.05
C GLN A 329 -10.68 10.25 25.82
N ALA A 330 -11.04 10.62 24.56
CA ALA A 330 -11.56 11.95 24.28
C ALA A 330 -12.91 12.19 24.98
N SER A 331 -13.77 11.17 25.03
CA SER A 331 -15.03 11.20 25.78
C SER A 331 -14.80 11.33 27.30
N TRP A 332 -13.78 10.65 27.84
CA TRP A 332 -13.39 10.77 29.24
C TRP A 332 -12.90 12.19 29.57
N ALA A 333 -12.00 12.76 28.77
CA ALA A 333 -11.53 14.13 29.00
C ALA A 333 -12.67 15.15 28.94
N MET A 334 -13.65 14.94 28.04
CA MET A 334 -14.85 15.75 27.98
C MET A 334 -15.74 15.59 29.20
N ALA A 335 -15.95 14.37 29.70
CA ALA A 335 -16.68 14.11 30.92
C ALA A 335 -16.04 14.82 32.13
N CYS A 336 -14.71 14.76 32.24
CA CYS A 336 -13.96 15.51 33.25
C CYS A 336 -14.21 17.03 33.13
N ALA A 337 -14.14 17.60 31.92
CA ALA A 337 -14.40 19.02 31.70
C ALA A 337 -15.85 19.43 32.10
N LEU A 338 -16.85 18.59 31.78
CA LEU A 338 -18.22 18.81 32.16
C LEU A 338 -18.41 18.71 33.67
N LEU A 339 -17.83 17.73 34.35
CA LEU A 339 -17.90 17.57 35.80
C LEU A 339 -17.25 18.78 36.51
N ILE A 340 -16.11 19.24 36.03
CA ILE A 340 -15.39 20.41 36.55
C ILE A 340 -16.32 21.65 36.53
N THR A 341 -17.02 21.89 35.41
CA THR A 341 -17.81 23.11 35.22
C THR A 341 -19.23 23.06 35.80
N GLN A 342 -19.85 21.86 35.83
CA GLN A 342 -21.28 21.77 36.17
C GLN A 342 -21.58 21.43 37.62
N ILE A 343 -20.65 20.81 38.36
CA ILE A 343 -20.85 20.50 39.77
C ILE A 343 -20.50 21.72 40.63
N PRO A 344 -21.32 22.08 41.64
CA PRO A 344 -21.07 23.20 42.56
C PRO A 344 -20.02 22.79 43.61
N TRP A 345 -18.76 22.81 43.23
CA TRP A 345 -17.64 22.48 44.10
C TRP A 345 -17.47 23.53 45.19
N THR A 346 -17.19 23.06 46.38
CA THR A 346 -16.86 23.93 47.53
C THR A 346 -15.37 24.15 47.70
N ASP A 347 -14.56 23.26 47.13
CA ASP A 347 -13.11 23.36 47.11
C ASP A 347 -12.57 23.02 45.70
N ARG A 348 -11.26 23.22 45.46
CA ARG A 348 -10.59 23.00 44.17
C ARG A 348 -9.89 21.66 44.07
N THR A 349 -9.83 20.86 45.12
CA THR A 349 -9.05 19.64 45.18
C THR A 349 -9.60 18.60 44.18
N VAL A 350 -10.91 18.35 44.24
CA VAL A 350 -11.55 17.38 43.32
C VAL A 350 -11.52 17.83 41.87
N PRO A 351 -11.86 19.08 41.51
CA PRO A 351 -11.63 19.61 40.14
C PRO A 351 -10.20 19.49 39.63
N GLN A 352 -9.19 19.73 40.48
CA GLN A 352 -7.80 19.55 40.10
C GLN A 352 -7.47 18.08 39.76
N VAL A 353 -7.94 17.15 40.58
CA VAL A 353 -7.78 15.70 40.30
C VAL A 353 -8.44 15.29 38.98
N LEU A 354 -9.67 15.78 38.73
CA LEU A 354 -10.38 15.54 37.46
C LEU A 354 -9.63 16.11 36.26
N PHE A 355 -9.07 17.32 36.42
CA PHE A 355 -8.26 17.93 35.37
C PHE A 355 -7.03 17.08 35.00
N TRP A 356 -6.27 16.67 35.99
CA TRP A 356 -5.12 15.81 35.80
C TRP A 356 -5.50 14.42 35.27
N ALA A 357 -6.59 13.84 35.70
CA ALA A 357 -7.09 12.56 35.20
C ALA A 357 -7.47 12.64 33.70
N GLY A 358 -8.09 13.72 33.26
CA GLY A 358 -8.40 13.97 31.85
C GLY A 358 -7.16 14.27 31.02
N LEU A 359 -6.22 15.05 31.55
CA LEU A 359 -4.98 15.41 30.86
C LEU A 359 -4.03 14.22 30.69
N LEU A 360 -3.71 13.51 31.76
CA LEU A 360 -2.78 12.38 31.75
C LEU A 360 -3.24 11.25 30.84
N ALA A 361 -4.51 10.91 30.84
CA ALA A 361 -5.08 9.93 29.92
C ALA A 361 -4.85 10.34 28.45
N THR A 362 -4.98 11.62 28.13
CA THR A 362 -4.76 12.15 26.79
C THR A 362 -3.27 12.13 26.39
N VAL A 363 -2.40 12.59 27.31
CA VAL A 363 -0.94 12.60 27.09
C VAL A 363 -0.41 11.17 26.88
N ALA A 364 -0.85 10.21 27.70
CA ALA A 364 -0.46 8.81 27.56
C ALA A 364 -0.82 8.26 26.17
N THR A 365 -2.04 8.50 25.69
CA THR A 365 -2.44 8.03 24.34
C THR A 365 -1.68 8.73 23.20
N ILE A 366 -1.31 10.01 23.37
CA ILE A 366 -0.47 10.73 22.38
C ILE A 366 0.94 10.15 22.36
N TRP A 367 1.50 9.85 23.53
CA TRP A 367 2.84 9.27 23.66
C TRP A 367 2.93 7.88 23.01
N PHE A 368 1.95 7.00 23.27
CA PHE A 368 1.85 5.69 22.64
C PHE A 368 1.73 5.78 21.13
N ASP A 369 0.94 6.74 20.60
CA ASP A 369 0.80 6.94 19.16
C ASP A 369 2.10 7.38 18.49
N ARG A 370 2.90 8.22 19.15
CA ARG A 370 4.20 8.63 18.63
C ARG A 370 5.18 7.46 18.54
N ARG A 371 5.18 6.59 19.58
CA ARG A 371 6.09 5.44 19.64
C ARG A 371 5.74 4.34 18.61
N LYS A 372 4.51 4.28 18.14
CA LYS A 372 4.06 3.30 17.16
C LYS A 372 4.29 3.76 15.71
N ASN A 373 4.46 5.05 15.48
CA ASN A 373 4.59 5.67 14.15
C ASN A 373 6.00 6.26 13.88
N GLY A 374 6.93 6.17 14.82
CA GLY A 374 8.36 6.40 14.67
C GLY A 374 9.13 5.09 14.70
#